data_e331144d5d10830997050c4503254e3c
#
_entry.id   e331144d5d10830997050c4503254e3c
#
_cell.length_a   1.000
_cell.length_b   1.000
_cell.length_c   1.000
_cell.angle_alpha   90.00
_cell.angle_beta   90.00
_cell.angle_gamma   90.00
#
_symmetry.space_group_name_H-M   'P 1'
#
loop_
_entity.id
_entity.type
_entity.pdbx_description
1 polymer ?
#
loop_
_entity_poly.entity_id
_entity_poly.type
_entity_poly.pdbx_seq_one_letter_code
_entity_poly.pdbx_strand_id
1 'polypeptide(L)'
;MRIALGIQYDGTAFCGWQSQPHGKTVQDALERALADFACKPLPTVVAGRTDTGVHGLGQVVHFDTDLDREDFSWVRGTNAFLPATVAVQWAKRMPDAFHARFSAFERTYYYMLYVNAVRSPMLAGRAGWVHTPLDLDAMRAAAQCLLGEHDFSAFRSSECQAKTPVKHLYEIDIRQAADIIHFRFRANAFLHHMVRNLMGSLVAVGRGRYPVPWLADVLASRDRNCAAPTFMPEGLYLAHVGYPEAFAVPPAPLGSVPWSGIWSESSHV
;
A
#
# COMPACT_ATOMS: atom_id res chain seq x y z
N MET A 1 7.33 27.46 0.50
CA MET A 1 6.97 26.60 1.65
C MET A 1 6.61 25.21 1.17
N ARG A 2 6.81 24.18 2.00
CA ARG A 2 6.45 22.79 1.71
C ARG A 2 5.14 22.42 2.36
N ILE A 3 4.23 21.81 1.59
CA ILE A 3 2.95 21.29 2.07
C ILE A 3 2.93 19.79 1.88
N ALA A 4 2.59 19.03 2.94
CA ALA A 4 2.27 17.61 2.84
C ALA A 4 0.76 17.39 2.83
N LEU A 5 0.31 16.41 2.05
CA LEU A 5 -1.08 15.96 2.01
C LEU A 5 -1.15 14.46 2.35
N GLY A 6 -2.11 14.11 3.17
CA GLY A 6 -2.56 12.72 3.33
C GLY A 6 -3.70 12.41 2.35
N ILE A 7 -3.56 11.34 1.58
CA ILE A 7 -4.46 11.03 0.48
C ILE A 7 -5.04 9.64 0.63
N GLN A 8 -6.35 9.54 0.44
CA GLN A 8 -7.08 8.29 0.32
C GLN A 8 -7.61 8.13 -1.11
N TYR A 9 -7.54 6.92 -1.68
CA TYR A 9 -8.09 6.65 -3.01
C TYR A 9 -8.50 5.20 -3.21
N ASP A 10 -9.57 5.02 -3.99
CA ASP A 10 -9.95 3.75 -4.60
C ASP A 10 -9.16 3.62 -5.92
N GLY A 11 -8.24 2.65 -5.94
CA GLY A 11 -7.34 2.43 -7.09
C GLY A 11 -7.99 1.74 -8.29
N THR A 12 -9.21 1.26 -8.17
CA THR A 12 -9.88 0.42 -9.19
C THR A 12 -9.96 1.11 -10.55
N ALA A 13 -10.20 2.42 -10.58
CA ALA A 13 -10.34 3.20 -11.80
C ALA A 13 -9.01 3.74 -12.38
N PHE A 14 -7.88 3.47 -11.71
CA PHE A 14 -6.61 4.09 -12.05
C PHE A 14 -5.56 3.08 -12.54
N CYS A 15 -4.71 3.53 -13.45
CA CYS A 15 -3.53 2.81 -13.92
C CYS A 15 -2.34 2.99 -12.96
N GLY A 16 -2.58 2.84 -11.65
CA GLY A 16 -1.61 3.03 -10.58
C GLY A 16 -1.42 4.49 -10.17
N TRP A 17 -0.41 4.71 -9.34
CA TRP A 17 -0.08 6.06 -8.83
C TRP A 17 0.61 6.94 -9.87
N GLN A 18 1.72 6.46 -10.43
CA GLN A 18 2.66 7.28 -11.19
C GLN A 18 2.07 7.81 -12.49
N SER A 19 2.21 9.12 -12.74
CA SER A 19 1.81 9.78 -13.97
C SER A 19 2.36 9.09 -15.21
N GLN A 20 1.49 8.94 -16.22
CA GLN A 20 1.74 8.28 -17.50
C GLN A 20 1.12 9.09 -18.64
N PRO A 21 1.58 8.93 -19.91
CA PRO A 21 1.10 9.75 -21.03
C PRO A 21 -0.42 9.74 -21.26
N HIS A 22 -1.12 8.69 -20.83
CA HIS A 22 -2.58 8.59 -20.99
C HIS A 22 -3.37 9.36 -19.89
N GLY A 23 -2.72 9.90 -18.84
CA GLY A 23 -3.34 10.74 -17.82
C GLY A 23 -4.38 10.07 -16.92
N LYS A 24 -4.37 8.72 -16.80
CA LYS A 24 -5.35 7.93 -16.02
C LYS A 24 -4.75 7.38 -14.73
N THR A 25 -4.01 8.19 -14.00
CA THR A 25 -3.35 7.80 -12.74
C THR A 25 -3.83 8.66 -11.58
N VAL A 26 -3.59 8.20 -10.36
CA VAL A 26 -3.95 8.96 -9.15
C VAL A 26 -3.16 10.27 -9.10
N GLN A 27 -1.87 10.25 -9.49
CA GLN A 27 -1.03 11.45 -9.54
C GLN A 27 -1.58 12.48 -10.53
N ASP A 28 -2.00 12.06 -11.72
CA ASP A 28 -2.57 12.97 -12.73
C ASP A 28 -3.87 13.63 -12.22
N ALA A 29 -4.73 12.85 -11.55
CA ALA A 29 -5.97 13.37 -10.95
C ALA A 29 -5.68 14.40 -9.84
N LEU A 30 -4.72 14.08 -8.96
CA LEU A 30 -4.32 14.95 -7.85
C LEU A 30 -3.68 16.25 -8.35
N GLU A 31 -2.69 16.15 -9.24
CA GLU A 31 -1.96 17.33 -9.73
C GLU A 31 -2.85 18.25 -10.57
N ARG A 32 -3.82 17.70 -11.31
CA ARG A 32 -4.85 18.51 -11.98
C ARG A 32 -5.72 19.26 -10.97
N ALA A 33 -6.25 18.57 -9.96
CA ALA A 33 -7.06 19.21 -8.92
C ALA A 33 -6.30 20.28 -8.13
N LEU A 34 -5.02 20.03 -7.82
CA LEU A 34 -4.14 21.02 -7.20
C LEU A 34 -3.91 22.22 -8.12
N ALA A 35 -3.68 22.01 -9.41
CA ALA A 35 -3.47 23.08 -10.38
C ALA A 35 -4.72 23.94 -10.56
N ASP A 36 -5.91 23.32 -10.63
CA ASP A 36 -7.18 24.03 -10.72
C ASP A 36 -7.43 24.88 -9.47
N PHE A 37 -7.16 24.35 -8.27
CA PHE A 37 -7.30 25.08 -7.02
C PHE A 37 -6.24 26.20 -6.86
N ALA A 38 -4.99 25.95 -7.25
CA ALA A 38 -3.88 26.88 -7.06
C ALA A 38 -3.73 27.90 -8.23
N CYS A 39 -4.45 27.68 -9.34
CA CYS A 39 -4.28 28.39 -10.61
C CYS A 39 -2.85 28.32 -11.18
N LYS A 40 -2.11 27.28 -10.84
CA LYS A 40 -0.76 26.98 -11.35
C LYS A 40 -0.38 25.53 -11.11
N PRO A 41 0.49 24.91 -11.97
CA PRO A 41 0.97 23.56 -11.75
C PRO A 41 1.70 23.39 -10.41
N LEU A 42 1.37 22.31 -9.69
CA LEU A 42 2.02 21.92 -8.43
C LEU A 42 2.42 20.44 -8.51
N PRO A 43 3.63 20.14 -9.00
CA PRO A 43 4.11 18.76 -9.10
C PRO A 43 4.28 18.15 -7.71
N THR A 44 3.88 16.88 -7.56
CA THR A 44 3.87 16.19 -6.29
C THR A 44 4.96 15.11 -6.20
N VAL A 45 5.47 14.92 -4.98
CA VAL A 45 6.40 13.84 -4.64
C VAL A 45 5.71 12.89 -3.67
N VAL A 46 5.60 11.61 -4.05
CA VAL A 46 4.86 10.57 -3.30
C VAL A 46 5.77 9.76 -2.38
N ALA A 47 5.23 9.29 -1.24
CA ALA A 47 5.91 8.41 -0.29
C ALA A 47 6.19 7.00 -0.85
N GLY A 48 5.24 6.45 -1.62
CA GLY A 48 5.37 5.15 -2.26
C GLY A 48 4.42 5.01 -3.44
N ARG A 49 4.92 4.53 -4.57
CA ARG A 49 4.07 4.23 -5.74
C ARG A 49 3.23 3.00 -5.46
N THR A 50 2.01 2.99 -5.97
CA THR A 50 1.12 1.82 -5.97
C THR A 50 0.84 1.38 -7.40
N ASP A 51 0.63 0.08 -7.58
CA ASP A 51 0.34 -0.52 -8.89
C ASP A 51 -1.10 -0.22 -9.33
N THR A 52 -1.41 -0.51 -10.59
CA THR A 52 -2.78 -0.51 -11.13
C THR A 52 -3.71 -1.33 -10.24
N GLY A 53 -4.86 -0.77 -9.86
CA GLY A 53 -5.86 -1.42 -9.02
C GLY A 53 -5.56 -1.44 -7.52
N VAL A 54 -4.38 -1.01 -7.08
CA VAL A 54 -4.00 -0.94 -5.65
C VAL A 54 -4.56 0.34 -5.04
N HIS A 55 -5.12 0.23 -3.83
CA HIS A 55 -5.74 1.33 -3.10
C HIS A 55 -4.77 2.04 -2.17
N GLY A 56 -5.11 3.25 -1.75
CA GLY A 56 -4.41 3.99 -0.71
C GLY A 56 -5.36 4.43 0.38
N LEU A 57 -5.05 4.07 1.64
CA LEU A 57 -5.75 4.56 2.83
C LEU A 57 -4.96 5.67 3.51
N GLY A 58 -3.63 5.61 3.43
CA GLY A 58 -2.71 6.52 4.11
C GLY A 58 -1.54 6.92 3.22
N GLN A 59 -1.77 7.21 1.95
CA GLN A 59 -0.73 7.75 1.06
C GLN A 59 -0.35 9.15 1.48
N VAL A 60 0.94 9.49 1.40
CA VAL A 60 1.45 10.82 1.70
C VAL A 60 2.19 11.37 0.49
N VAL A 61 1.91 12.62 0.16
CA VAL A 61 2.66 13.39 -0.84
C VAL A 61 3.13 14.71 -0.25
N HIS A 62 4.10 15.35 -0.90
CA HIS A 62 4.39 16.75 -0.67
C HIS A 62 4.58 17.50 -1.99
N PHE A 63 4.42 18.80 -1.94
CA PHE A 63 4.75 19.74 -3.00
C PHE A 63 5.27 21.04 -2.40
N ASP A 64 5.97 21.83 -3.21
CA ASP A 64 6.45 23.15 -2.83
C ASP A 64 5.60 24.24 -3.49
N THR A 65 5.29 25.30 -2.74
CA THR A 65 4.48 26.43 -3.22
C THR A 65 4.88 27.73 -2.53
N ASP A 66 4.60 28.87 -3.18
CA ASP A 66 4.69 30.21 -2.62
C ASP A 66 3.33 30.71 -2.10
N LEU A 67 2.23 29.97 -2.36
CA LEU A 67 0.89 30.35 -1.92
C LEU A 67 0.73 30.11 -0.42
N ASP A 68 0.54 31.17 0.33
CA ASP A 68 0.25 31.10 1.77
C ASP A 68 -1.25 30.92 1.98
N ARG A 69 -1.64 29.68 2.27
CA ARG A 69 -3.01 29.28 2.55
C ARG A 69 -3.02 28.42 3.82
N GLU A 70 -4.13 28.49 4.56
CA GLU A 70 -4.36 27.60 5.70
C GLU A 70 -4.44 26.13 5.27
N ASP A 71 -4.00 25.22 6.14
CA ASP A 71 -3.96 23.78 5.86
C ASP A 71 -5.33 23.25 5.41
N PHE A 72 -6.41 23.66 6.08
CA PHE A 72 -7.76 23.23 5.71
C PHE A 72 -8.25 23.77 4.36
N SER A 73 -7.72 24.90 3.91
CA SER A 73 -8.01 25.43 2.57
C SER A 73 -7.47 24.53 1.47
N TRP A 74 -6.30 23.93 1.68
CA TRP A 74 -5.73 22.92 0.76
C TRP A 74 -6.62 21.66 0.69
N VAL A 75 -7.17 21.21 1.83
CA VAL A 75 -8.08 20.06 1.86
C VAL A 75 -9.35 20.36 1.08
N ARG A 76 -10.07 21.41 1.44
CA ARG A 76 -11.35 21.75 0.80
C ARG A 76 -11.20 22.10 -0.67
N GLY A 77 -10.22 22.95 -0.97
CA GLY A 77 -10.02 23.45 -2.33
C GLY A 77 -9.64 22.34 -3.30
N THR A 78 -8.71 21.46 -2.91
CA THR A 78 -8.31 20.33 -3.76
C THR A 78 -9.46 19.33 -3.93
N ASN A 79 -10.17 18.99 -2.84
CA ASN A 79 -11.29 18.05 -2.90
C ASN A 79 -12.46 18.52 -3.78
N ALA A 80 -12.61 19.84 -4.00
CA ALA A 80 -13.63 20.37 -4.90
C ALA A 80 -13.42 19.99 -6.37
N PHE A 81 -12.19 19.68 -6.76
CA PHE A 81 -11.80 19.30 -8.13
C PHE A 81 -11.43 17.82 -8.27
N LEU A 82 -11.32 17.07 -7.16
CA LEU A 82 -11.00 15.64 -7.20
C LEU A 82 -12.23 14.79 -7.57
N PRO A 83 -12.03 13.67 -8.29
CA PRO A 83 -13.11 12.68 -8.48
C PRO A 83 -13.46 12.02 -7.14
N ALA A 84 -14.68 11.53 -7.00
CA ALA A 84 -15.18 10.89 -5.76
C ALA A 84 -14.33 9.68 -5.28
N THR A 85 -13.47 9.14 -6.15
CA THR A 85 -12.56 8.03 -5.85
C THR A 85 -11.22 8.46 -5.24
N VAL A 86 -10.97 9.77 -5.09
CA VAL A 86 -9.75 10.32 -4.48
C VAL A 86 -10.13 11.42 -3.52
N ALA A 87 -9.52 11.44 -2.34
CA ALA A 87 -9.74 12.53 -1.37
C ALA A 87 -8.47 12.88 -0.62
N VAL A 88 -8.23 14.19 -0.44
CA VAL A 88 -7.29 14.73 0.52
C VAL A 88 -7.93 14.67 1.90
N GLN A 89 -7.32 13.96 2.83
CA GLN A 89 -7.82 13.77 4.20
C GLN A 89 -7.31 14.84 5.15
N TRP A 90 -6.07 15.26 4.94
CA TRP A 90 -5.41 16.32 5.70
C TRP A 90 -4.36 17.01 4.86
N ALA A 91 -4.05 18.25 5.21
CA ALA A 91 -2.90 19.01 4.74
C ALA A 91 -2.10 19.51 5.94
N LYS A 92 -0.81 19.69 5.78
CA LYS A 92 0.07 20.22 6.81
C LYS A 92 1.25 20.93 6.21
N ARG A 93 1.56 22.14 6.72
CA ARG A 93 2.81 22.83 6.44
C ARG A 93 3.97 22.06 7.09
N MET A 94 5.00 21.78 6.29
CA MET A 94 6.15 20.98 6.70
C MET A 94 7.44 21.81 6.63
N PRO A 95 8.43 21.47 7.48
CA PRO A 95 9.77 22.05 7.32
C PRO A 95 10.40 21.58 6.00
N ASP A 96 11.34 22.36 5.47
CA ASP A 96 12.02 22.06 4.19
C ASP A 96 12.78 20.74 4.19
N ALA A 97 13.20 20.26 5.39
CA ALA A 97 13.84 18.97 5.57
C ALA A 97 12.89 17.77 5.37
N PHE A 98 11.57 17.98 5.39
CA PHE A 98 10.62 16.89 5.16
C PHE A 98 10.62 16.48 3.69
N HIS A 99 10.66 15.17 3.43
CA HIS A 99 10.51 14.60 2.09
C HIS A 99 9.62 13.37 2.16
N ALA A 100 8.46 13.38 1.49
CA ALA A 100 7.46 12.31 1.60
C ALA A 100 8.04 10.90 1.38
N ARG A 101 8.99 10.74 0.44
CA ARG A 101 9.62 9.45 0.16
C ARG A 101 10.80 9.12 1.06
N PHE A 102 11.73 10.08 1.24
CA PHE A 102 13.03 9.81 1.85
C PHE A 102 13.03 9.98 3.37
N SER A 103 12.11 10.78 3.93
CA SER A 103 11.93 10.87 5.38
C SER A 103 11.11 9.70 5.95
N ALA A 104 10.44 8.91 5.11
CA ALA A 104 9.65 7.78 5.54
C ALA A 104 10.55 6.57 5.85
N PHE A 105 10.42 6.04 7.07
CA PHE A 105 11.20 4.89 7.54
C PHE A 105 10.42 3.57 7.51
N GLU A 106 9.09 3.62 7.38
CA GLU A 106 8.22 2.46 7.41
C GLU A 106 7.03 2.60 6.43
N ARG A 107 6.52 1.47 5.92
CA ARG A 107 5.25 1.35 5.19
C ARG A 107 4.50 0.16 5.72
N THR A 108 3.18 0.33 5.85
CA THR A 108 2.25 -0.75 6.18
C THR A 108 1.27 -0.95 5.05
N TYR A 109 1.13 -2.19 4.63
CA TYR A 109 0.12 -2.61 3.66
C TYR A 109 -0.87 -3.56 4.32
N TYR A 110 -2.13 -3.42 3.96
CA TYR A 110 -3.16 -4.43 4.21
C TYR A 110 -3.50 -5.16 2.93
N TYR A 111 -3.80 -6.45 3.04
CA TYR A 111 -4.40 -7.20 1.95
C TYR A 111 -5.67 -7.88 2.46
N MET A 112 -6.78 -7.69 1.73
CA MET A 112 -8.04 -8.38 1.96
C MET A 112 -8.19 -9.51 0.97
N LEU A 113 -8.42 -10.73 1.46
CA LEU A 113 -8.63 -11.92 0.66
C LEU A 113 -9.97 -12.55 1.00
N TYR A 114 -10.90 -12.52 0.06
CA TYR A 114 -12.19 -13.20 0.16
C TYR A 114 -12.03 -14.67 -0.25
N VAL A 115 -12.40 -15.59 0.63
CA VAL A 115 -12.30 -17.05 0.42
C VAL A 115 -13.69 -17.64 0.42
N ASN A 116 -14.23 -17.92 -0.76
CA ASN A 116 -15.54 -18.51 -0.93
C ASN A 116 -15.66 -19.13 -2.32
N ALA A 117 -16.39 -20.24 -2.46
CA ALA A 117 -16.60 -20.93 -3.73
C ALA A 117 -17.19 -20.01 -4.82
N VAL A 118 -17.99 -19.00 -4.41
CA VAL A 118 -18.63 -18.03 -5.29
C VAL A 118 -18.06 -16.64 -5.03
N ARG A 119 -17.70 -15.90 -6.09
CA ARG A 119 -17.26 -14.51 -6.00
C ARG A 119 -18.35 -13.60 -5.43
N SER A 120 -17.97 -12.57 -4.69
CA SER A 120 -18.88 -11.50 -4.22
C SER A 120 -18.80 -10.28 -5.13
N PRO A 121 -19.88 -9.87 -5.81
CA PRO A 121 -19.91 -8.61 -6.56
C PRO A 121 -19.67 -7.37 -5.69
N MET A 122 -20.03 -7.43 -4.40
CA MET A 122 -19.83 -6.32 -3.45
C MET A 122 -18.37 -6.09 -3.09
N LEU A 123 -17.51 -7.12 -3.26
CA LEU A 123 -16.08 -7.07 -3.00
C LEU A 123 -15.25 -6.94 -4.29
N ALA A 124 -15.91 -6.89 -5.45
CA ALA A 124 -15.23 -6.72 -6.73
C ALA A 124 -14.35 -5.46 -6.74
N GLY A 125 -13.08 -5.62 -7.12
CA GLY A 125 -12.09 -4.55 -7.12
C GLY A 125 -11.59 -4.14 -5.73
N ARG A 126 -12.08 -4.74 -4.62
CA ARG A 126 -11.76 -4.34 -3.24
C ARG A 126 -11.14 -5.45 -2.40
N ALA A 127 -11.30 -6.69 -2.81
CA ALA A 127 -10.69 -7.85 -2.19
C ALA A 127 -10.17 -8.80 -3.26
N GLY A 128 -9.02 -9.42 -2.98
CA GLY A 128 -8.61 -10.60 -3.75
C GLY A 128 -9.60 -11.73 -3.52
N TRP A 129 -9.72 -12.65 -4.47
CA TRP A 129 -10.64 -13.78 -4.35
C TRP A 129 -9.96 -15.12 -4.60
N VAL A 130 -10.28 -16.09 -3.75
CA VAL A 130 -9.86 -17.49 -3.87
C VAL A 130 -11.09 -18.38 -3.67
N HIS A 131 -11.33 -19.30 -4.61
CA HIS A 131 -12.50 -20.18 -4.59
C HIS A 131 -12.33 -21.46 -3.79
N THR A 132 -11.13 -21.73 -3.28
CA THR A 132 -10.79 -22.92 -2.48
C THR A 132 -10.42 -22.55 -1.06
N PRO A 133 -10.74 -23.37 -0.05
CA PRO A 133 -10.24 -23.18 1.32
C PRO A 133 -8.72 -23.04 1.37
N LEU A 134 -8.22 -22.34 2.37
CA LEU A 134 -6.80 -22.12 2.63
C LEU A 134 -6.44 -22.60 4.03
N ASP A 135 -5.31 -23.28 4.15
CA ASP A 135 -4.69 -23.62 5.44
C ASP A 135 -3.94 -22.38 5.98
N LEU A 136 -4.57 -21.68 6.92
CA LEU A 136 -4.02 -20.48 7.52
C LEU A 136 -2.81 -20.75 8.42
N ASP A 137 -2.79 -21.92 9.07
CA ASP A 137 -1.68 -22.26 9.96
C ASP A 137 -0.42 -22.56 9.15
N ALA A 138 -0.56 -23.24 8.01
CA ALA A 138 0.53 -23.41 7.04
C ALA A 138 1.00 -22.05 6.50
N MET A 139 0.08 -21.11 6.18
CA MET A 139 0.45 -19.76 5.72
C MET A 139 1.19 -18.98 6.79
N ARG A 140 0.72 -19.00 8.05
CA ARG A 140 1.38 -18.33 9.18
C ARG A 140 2.77 -18.91 9.45
N ALA A 141 2.89 -20.23 9.43
CA ALA A 141 4.16 -20.92 9.61
C ALA A 141 5.15 -20.56 8.49
N ALA A 142 4.71 -20.57 7.23
CA ALA A 142 5.55 -20.20 6.09
C ALA A 142 5.98 -18.71 6.14
N ALA A 143 5.13 -17.81 6.61
CA ALA A 143 5.44 -16.39 6.70
C ALA A 143 6.62 -16.07 7.64
N GLN A 144 6.91 -16.95 8.62
CA GLN A 144 7.96 -16.69 9.61
C GLN A 144 9.35 -16.55 9.00
N CYS A 145 9.67 -17.29 7.93
CA CYS A 145 10.98 -17.22 7.29
C CYS A 145 11.23 -15.86 6.57
N LEU A 146 10.20 -15.06 6.35
CA LEU A 146 10.27 -13.78 5.67
C LEU A 146 10.58 -12.63 6.64
N LEU A 147 10.41 -12.82 7.94
CA LEU A 147 10.63 -11.78 8.94
C LEU A 147 12.12 -11.47 9.10
N GLY A 148 12.44 -10.21 9.39
CA GLY A 148 13.81 -9.73 9.51
C GLY A 148 14.36 -9.13 8.22
N GLU A 149 15.68 -8.99 8.17
CA GLU A 149 16.40 -8.42 7.04
C GLU A 149 16.83 -9.51 6.05
N HIS A 150 16.30 -9.44 4.83
CA HIS A 150 16.57 -10.40 3.77
C HIS A 150 16.72 -9.73 2.40
N ASP A 151 17.37 -10.44 1.49
CA ASP A 151 17.36 -10.14 0.06
C ASP A 151 16.05 -10.68 -0.56
N PHE A 152 15.13 -9.77 -0.91
CA PHE A 152 13.83 -10.10 -1.50
C PHE A 152 13.84 -10.12 -3.03
N SER A 153 14.96 -10.42 -3.67
CA SER A 153 15.06 -10.53 -5.15
C SER A 153 14.05 -11.52 -5.73
N ALA A 154 13.78 -12.65 -5.04
CA ALA A 154 12.76 -13.63 -5.44
C ALA A 154 11.33 -13.06 -5.49
N PHE A 155 11.07 -11.94 -4.82
CA PHE A 155 9.76 -11.29 -4.77
C PHE A 155 9.75 -9.93 -5.47
N ARG A 156 10.78 -9.62 -6.27
CA ARG A 156 10.96 -8.36 -6.97
C ARG A 156 10.46 -8.46 -8.41
N SER A 157 9.72 -7.44 -8.90
CA SER A 157 9.45 -7.27 -10.32
C SER A 157 10.73 -6.94 -11.09
N SER A 158 10.84 -7.41 -12.34
CA SER A 158 11.94 -7.05 -13.27
C SER A 158 12.05 -5.55 -13.51
N GLU A 159 10.94 -4.82 -13.46
CA GLU A 159 10.87 -3.37 -13.67
C GLU A 159 11.23 -2.54 -12.42
N CYS A 160 11.58 -3.19 -11.31
CA CYS A 160 11.84 -2.53 -10.04
C CYS A 160 13.10 -1.66 -10.09
N GLN A 161 12.95 -0.36 -9.84
CA GLN A 161 14.03 0.64 -9.83
C GLN A 161 14.74 0.77 -8.48
N ALA A 162 14.44 -0.08 -7.48
CA ALA A 162 15.09 -0.01 -6.16
C ALA A 162 16.58 -0.34 -6.27
N LYS A 163 17.45 0.47 -5.62
CA LYS A 163 18.90 0.31 -5.64
C LYS A 163 19.37 -0.98 -4.96
N THR A 164 18.66 -1.42 -3.91
CA THR A 164 18.98 -2.65 -3.17
C THR A 164 17.73 -3.51 -3.01
N PRO A 165 17.82 -4.83 -3.21
CA PRO A 165 16.74 -5.76 -2.93
C PRO A 165 16.59 -6.09 -1.45
N VAL A 166 17.56 -5.72 -0.60
CA VAL A 166 17.53 -5.98 0.83
C VAL A 166 16.51 -5.08 1.51
N LYS A 167 15.60 -5.71 2.26
CA LYS A 167 14.54 -5.04 3.04
C LYS A 167 14.42 -5.70 4.39
N HIS A 168 13.94 -4.92 5.38
CA HIS A 168 13.62 -5.45 6.70
C HIS A 168 12.09 -5.53 6.83
N LEU A 169 11.58 -6.75 6.86
CA LEU A 169 10.16 -7.03 7.07
C LEU A 169 9.92 -7.22 8.56
N TYR A 170 9.23 -6.25 9.17
CA TYR A 170 8.99 -6.22 10.62
C TYR A 170 7.86 -7.16 11.04
N GLU A 171 6.85 -7.30 10.17
CA GLU A 171 5.62 -8.00 10.52
C GLU A 171 4.91 -8.56 9.28
N ILE A 172 4.38 -9.78 9.44
CA ILE A 172 3.29 -10.34 8.64
C ILE A 172 2.27 -10.90 9.64
N ASP A 173 1.11 -10.25 9.76
CA ASP A 173 0.00 -10.74 10.60
C ASP A 173 -1.14 -11.23 9.69
N ILE A 174 -1.71 -12.40 10.02
CA ILE A 174 -2.74 -13.08 9.22
C ILE A 174 -3.91 -13.40 10.14
N ARG A 175 -5.03 -12.72 9.95
CA ARG A 175 -6.27 -12.91 10.74
C ARG A 175 -7.43 -13.25 9.83
N GLN A 176 -8.37 -14.04 10.33
CA GLN A 176 -9.61 -14.35 9.61
C GLN A 176 -10.81 -13.80 10.36
N ALA A 177 -11.72 -13.20 9.62
CA ALA A 177 -13.04 -12.83 10.07
C ALA A 177 -14.07 -13.27 9.02
N ALA A 178 -14.90 -14.24 9.37
CA ALA A 178 -15.82 -14.93 8.45
C ALA A 178 -15.07 -15.43 7.20
N ASP A 179 -15.55 -15.10 6.00
CA ASP A 179 -14.97 -15.52 4.72
C ASP A 179 -13.81 -14.60 4.26
N ILE A 180 -13.37 -13.63 5.08
CA ILE A 180 -12.31 -12.70 4.71
C ILE A 180 -11.08 -12.99 5.56
N ILE A 181 -9.94 -13.17 4.89
CA ILE A 181 -8.62 -13.22 5.51
C ILE A 181 -7.96 -11.86 5.31
N HIS A 182 -7.48 -11.30 6.41
CA HIS A 182 -6.79 -10.04 6.46
C HIS A 182 -5.30 -10.26 6.69
N PHE A 183 -4.49 -9.63 5.87
CA PHE A 183 -3.03 -9.63 6.02
C PHE A 183 -2.57 -8.22 6.33
N ARG A 184 -1.61 -8.09 7.24
CA ARG A 184 -0.86 -6.86 7.49
C ARG A 184 0.61 -7.13 7.24
N PHE A 185 1.21 -6.34 6.36
CA PHE A 185 2.64 -6.36 6.05
C PHE A 185 3.25 -5.03 6.48
N ARG A 186 4.29 -5.06 7.31
CA ARG A 186 5.00 -3.87 7.78
C ARG A 186 6.50 -4.04 7.55
N ALA A 187 7.12 -3.07 6.85
CA ALA A 187 8.55 -3.11 6.49
C ALA A 187 9.13 -1.70 6.40
N ASN A 188 10.47 -1.59 6.41
CA ASN A 188 11.16 -0.35 6.12
C ASN A 188 10.87 0.19 4.71
N ALA A 189 10.72 -0.71 3.74
CA ALA A 189 10.28 -0.42 2.37
C ALA A 189 9.85 -1.72 1.68
N PHE A 190 9.15 -1.59 0.54
CA PHE A 190 8.81 -2.72 -0.33
C PHE A 190 9.37 -2.50 -1.73
N LEU A 191 9.75 -3.60 -2.38
CA LEU A 191 10.11 -3.62 -3.79
C LEU A 191 8.83 -3.58 -4.66
N HIS A 192 8.99 -3.22 -5.93
CA HIS A 192 7.89 -3.27 -6.88
C HIS A 192 7.30 -4.70 -6.95
N HIS A 193 5.99 -4.82 -6.82
CA HIS A 193 5.21 -6.06 -6.71
C HIS A 193 5.50 -6.94 -5.47
N MET A 194 6.37 -6.56 -4.54
CA MET A 194 6.82 -7.43 -3.45
C MET A 194 5.64 -8.01 -2.65
N VAL A 195 4.73 -7.20 -2.14
CA VAL A 195 3.59 -7.69 -1.34
C VAL A 195 2.72 -8.65 -2.15
N ARG A 196 2.46 -8.36 -3.41
CA ARG A 196 1.65 -9.23 -4.29
C ARG A 196 2.35 -10.56 -4.61
N ASN A 197 3.69 -10.56 -4.74
CA ASN A 197 4.48 -11.79 -4.92
C ASN A 197 4.51 -12.63 -3.65
N LEU A 198 4.62 -11.99 -2.48
CA LEU A 198 4.48 -12.66 -1.18
C LEU A 198 3.07 -13.27 -1.04
N MET A 199 2.02 -12.52 -1.37
CA MET A 199 0.65 -13.02 -1.35
C MET A 199 0.45 -14.24 -2.25
N GLY A 200 0.95 -14.21 -3.50
CA GLY A 200 0.87 -15.36 -4.42
C GLY A 200 1.51 -16.61 -3.83
N SER A 201 2.68 -16.46 -3.21
CA SER A 201 3.42 -17.55 -2.60
C SER A 201 2.75 -18.07 -1.33
N LEU A 202 2.25 -17.19 -0.46
CA LEU A 202 1.49 -17.59 0.73
C LEU A 202 0.19 -18.32 0.36
N VAL A 203 -0.56 -17.83 -0.62
CA VAL A 203 -1.76 -18.50 -1.12
C VAL A 203 -1.44 -19.87 -1.73
N ALA A 204 -0.30 -20.03 -2.41
CA ALA A 204 0.12 -21.31 -2.96
C ALA A 204 0.44 -22.33 -1.85
N VAL A 205 1.06 -21.91 -0.75
CA VAL A 205 1.24 -22.73 0.46
C VAL A 205 -0.10 -23.05 1.11
N GLY A 206 -0.96 -22.05 1.33
CA GLY A 206 -2.28 -22.25 1.94
C GLY A 206 -3.21 -23.20 1.15
N ARG A 207 -3.02 -23.30 -0.17
CA ARG A 207 -3.69 -24.30 -1.02
C ARG A 207 -3.08 -25.70 -0.95
N GLY A 208 -1.99 -25.89 -0.18
CA GLY A 208 -1.24 -27.15 -0.15
C GLY A 208 -0.49 -27.46 -1.45
N ARG A 209 -0.32 -26.47 -2.36
CA ARG A 209 0.44 -26.68 -3.61
C ARG A 209 1.93 -26.85 -3.34
N TYR A 210 2.44 -26.19 -2.31
CA TYR A 210 3.81 -26.28 -1.84
C TYR A 210 3.83 -26.46 -0.32
N PRO A 211 4.80 -27.22 0.23
CA PRO A 211 4.95 -27.39 1.67
C PRO A 211 5.48 -26.09 2.32
N VAL A 212 5.26 -25.96 3.63
CA VAL A 212 5.69 -24.77 4.42
C VAL A 212 7.17 -24.37 4.18
N PRO A 213 8.16 -25.31 4.17
CA PRO A 213 9.57 -24.94 3.97
C PRO A 213 9.89 -24.35 2.58
N TRP A 214 9.06 -24.61 1.55
CA TRP A 214 9.29 -24.11 0.20
C TRP A 214 9.46 -22.59 0.13
N LEU A 215 8.78 -21.83 0.99
CA LEU A 215 8.88 -20.38 0.96
C LEU A 215 10.27 -19.88 1.40
N ALA A 216 10.93 -20.60 2.33
CA ALA A 216 12.31 -20.34 2.71
C ALA A 216 13.29 -20.64 1.55
N ASP A 217 13.05 -21.74 0.80
CA ASP A 217 13.86 -22.09 -0.37
C ASP A 217 13.70 -21.03 -1.48
N VAL A 218 12.48 -20.53 -1.69
CA VAL A 218 12.24 -19.42 -2.63
C VAL A 218 13.00 -18.16 -2.21
N LEU A 219 12.95 -17.77 -0.93
CA LEU A 219 13.67 -16.62 -0.42
C LEU A 219 15.19 -16.77 -0.63
N ALA A 220 15.74 -17.96 -0.29
CA ALA A 220 17.15 -18.29 -0.43
C ALA A 220 17.60 -18.31 -1.90
N SER A 221 16.73 -18.68 -2.84
CA SER A 221 17.06 -18.75 -4.27
C SER A 221 17.36 -17.37 -4.88
N ARG A 222 16.79 -16.30 -4.35
CA ARG A 222 16.84 -14.93 -4.91
C ARG A 222 16.38 -14.84 -6.37
N ASP A 223 15.69 -15.87 -6.86
CA ASP A 223 15.19 -15.96 -8.24
C ASP A 223 13.66 -15.82 -8.26
N ARG A 224 13.17 -14.81 -9.01
CA ARG A 224 11.73 -14.55 -9.18
C ARG A 224 10.98 -15.73 -9.81
N ASN A 225 11.65 -16.53 -10.62
CA ASN A 225 11.04 -17.68 -11.30
C ASN A 225 10.73 -18.84 -10.34
N CYS A 226 11.38 -18.89 -9.16
CA CYS A 226 11.10 -19.87 -8.12
C CYS A 226 9.84 -19.52 -7.31
N ALA A 227 9.42 -18.25 -7.29
CA ALA A 227 8.24 -17.81 -6.56
C ALA A 227 6.95 -18.04 -7.35
N ALA A 228 5.81 -18.10 -6.64
CA ALA A 228 4.51 -18.19 -7.28
C ALA A 228 4.19 -16.94 -8.15
N PRO A 229 3.20 -17.04 -9.07
CA PRO A 229 2.75 -15.91 -9.85
C PRO A 229 2.33 -14.72 -8.97
N THR A 230 2.53 -13.50 -9.50
CA THR A 230 2.10 -12.25 -8.84
C THR A 230 0.59 -12.30 -8.59
N PHE A 231 0.18 -12.11 -7.35
CA PHE A 231 -1.23 -12.14 -7.00
C PHE A 231 -1.95 -10.86 -7.45
N MET A 232 -3.28 -10.92 -7.53
CA MET A 232 -4.10 -9.82 -8.00
C MET A 232 -3.92 -8.56 -7.15
N PRO A 233 -4.04 -7.33 -7.71
CA PRO A 233 -3.89 -6.09 -6.97
C PRO A 233 -5.10 -5.75 -6.10
N GLU A 234 -6.28 -6.23 -6.48
CA GLU A 234 -7.51 -6.02 -5.75
C GLU A 234 -7.36 -6.59 -4.32
N GLY A 235 -7.72 -5.80 -3.35
CA GLY A 235 -7.52 -6.12 -1.95
C GLY A 235 -6.22 -5.61 -1.34
N LEU A 236 -5.27 -5.06 -2.13
CA LEU A 236 -4.06 -4.43 -1.61
C LEU A 236 -4.27 -2.94 -1.34
N TYR A 237 -3.91 -2.52 -0.12
CA TYR A 237 -4.06 -1.15 0.37
C TYR A 237 -2.76 -0.66 0.98
N LEU A 238 -2.21 0.46 0.51
CA LEU A 238 -1.20 1.21 1.27
C LEU A 238 -1.90 1.87 2.46
N ALA A 239 -1.75 1.28 3.65
CA ALA A 239 -2.50 1.67 4.84
C ALA A 239 -1.84 2.80 5.61
N HIS A 240 -0.50 2.76 5.74
CA HIS A 240 0.24 3.75 6.53
C HIS A 240 1.65 3.96 6.02
N VAL A 241 2.16 5.18 6.19
CA VAL A 241 3.55 5.56 5.97
C VAL A 241 4.09 6.18 7.26
N GLY A 242 5.11 5.56 7.85
CA GLY A 242 5.73 6.01 9.10
C GLY A 242 6.81 7.06 8.85
N TYR A 243 6.77 8.14 9.65
CA TYR A 243 7.74 9.24 9.65
C TYR A 243 8.23 9.51 11.07
N PRO A 244 9.45 10.09 11.24
CA PRO A 244 9.93 10.56 12.53
C PRO A 244 8.91 11.48 13.21
N GLU A 245 8.71 11.29 14.52
CA GLU A 245 7.75 12.07 15.32
C GLU A 245 7.94 13.57 15.23
N ALA A 246 9.19 14.02 15.05
CA ALA A 246 9.52 15.44 14.88
C ALA A 246 8.77 16.12 13.71
N PHE A 247 8.32 15.37 12.71
CA PHE A 247 7.49 15.90 11.63
C PHE A 247 6.01 15.97 11.99
N ALA A 248 5.57 15.28 13.06
CA ALA A 248 4.19 15.24 13.52
C ALA A 248 3.18 15.05 12.37
N VAL A 249 3.46 14.08 11.48
CA VAL A 249 2.58 13.76 10.34
C VAL A 249 1.27 13.19 10.88
N PRO A 250 0.10 13.72 10.47
CA PRO A 250 -1.18 13.19 10.94
C PRO A 250 -1.36 11.71 10.57
N PRO A 251 -1.98 10.90 11.43
CA PRO A 251 -2.26 9.51 11.14
C PRO A 251 -3.26 9.36 9.99
N ALA A 252 -3.20 8.24 9.28
CA ALA A 252 -4.21 7.88 8.30
C ALA A 252 -5.58 7.65 8.98
N PRO A 253 -6.70 8.14 8.43
CA PRO A 253 -8.04 7.94 9.00
C PRO A 253 -8.56 6.53 8.69
N LEU A 254 -7.94 5.50 9.29
CA LEU A 254 -8.28 4.09 9.05
C LEU A 254 -9.69 3.72 9.51
N GLY A 255 -10.29 4.48 10.43
CA GLY A 255 -11.66 4.24 10.94
C GLY A 255 -12.76 4.36 9.88
N SER A 256 -12.46 4.90 8.70
CA SER A 256 -13.42 5.01 7.58
C SER A 256 -13.59 3.70 6.78
N VAL A 257 -12.76 2.68 7.04
CA VAL A 257 -12.84 1.41 6.35
C VAL A 257 -13.48 0.34 7.23
N PRO A 258 -14.47 -0.44 6.73
CA PRO A 258 -15.26 -1.37 7.55
C PRO A 258 -14.46 -2.43 8.31
N TRP A 259 -13.23 -2.73 7.86
CA TRP A 259 -12.36 -3.77 8.45
C TRP A 259 -11.26 -3.21 9.37
N SER A 260 -11.23 -1.91 9.63
CA SER A 260 -10.21 -1.30 10.51
C SER A 260 -10.25 -1.85 11.93
N GLY A 261 -11.42 -2.26 12.44
CA GLY A 261 -11.59 -2.85 13.77
C GLY A 261 -10.84 -4.17 14.00
N ILE A 262 -10.46 -4.90 12.94
CA ILE A 262 -9.71 -6.16 13.06
C ILE A 262 -8.30 -5.94 13.65
N TRP A 263 -7.76 -4.73 13.50
CA TRP A 263 -6.42 -4.37 13.96
C TRP A 263 -6.43 -3.49 15.24
N SER A 264 -7.61 -3.06 15.72
CA SER A 264 -7.74 -2.12 16.83
C SER A 264 -7.48 -2.72 18.23
N GLU A 265 -7.47 -4.06 18.36
CA GLU A 265 -7.34 -4.71 19.69
C GLU A 265 -5.92 -5.14 20.07
N SER A 266 -4.89 -4.76 19.30
CA SER A 266 -3.51 -5.24 19.54
C SER A 266 -2.57 -4.17 20.11
N SER A 267 -3.08 -3.09 20.71
CA SER A 267 -2.23 -2.00 21.23
C SER A 267 -2.10 -2.01 22.75
N HIS A 268 -2.39 -3.10 23.43
CA HIS A 268 -2.09 -3.21 24.87
C HIS A 268 -1.84 -4.68 25.24
N VAL A 269 -0.58 -5.07 25.31
CA VAL A 269 0.05 -5.76 26.46
C VAL A 269 1.55 -5.54 26.33
#